data_6f7363cf30a72d13a01af7a65686303f
#
_entry.id   6f7363cf30a72d13a01af7a65686303f
#
_cell.length_a   1.000
_cell.length_b   1.000
_cell.length_c   1.000
_cell.angle_alpha   90.00
_cell.angle_beta   90.00
_cell.angle_gamma   90.00
#
_symmetry.space_group_name_H-M   'P 1'
#
loop_
_entity.id
_entity.type
_entity.pdbx_description
1 polymer ?
#
loop_
_entity_poly.entity_id
_entity_poly.type
_entity_poly.pdbx_seq_one_letter_code
_entity_poly.pdbx_strand_id
1 'polypeptide(L)'
;WGFYLLLALVVVSLLAVVHYERFKVVHRLAPVIYLMGWVHGLCLLPRIGVLTPVGLTLLVGGGLGAMGAIYSLFGRVGQNARRQGTVSTLTPLDERTLEIRVTLTSPLSGYRPGQFAFFDFAGRGEPHPYTLVNVSADCRTLTLAVRALGDHTHWLHQHLRVGDAVIVTGPYGAFALPDPAPALWVGAGIGITPFVAWLEALVRRGETRPGTTLLQCAPTAEAAPYHSRLAELCRRAGVDYRLHLESERGRLDLAALGERQHTPVWFCGPEPMAHTLDAHLTAPLHRELFRFR
;
A
#
# COMPACT_ATOMS: atom_id res chain seq x y z
N TRP A 1 -4.60 -34.84 -17.24
CA TRP A 1 -5.53 -33.83 -16.70
C TRP A 1 -4.80 -32.75 -15.89
N GLY A 2 -3.84 -33.10 -15.00
CA GLY A 2 -3.09 -32.14 -14.18
C GLY A 2 -2.40 -31.03 -14.96
N PHE A 3 -1.80 -31.35 -16.12
CA PHE A 3 -1.20 -30.35 -17.01
C PHE A 3 -2.21 -29.32 -17.53
N TYR A 4 -3.39 -29.77 -17.97
CA TYR A 4 -4.44 -28.88 -18.47
C TYR A 4 -5.03 -28.00 -17.37
N LEU A 5 -5.15 -28.54 -16.16
CA LEU A 5 -5.60 -27.76 -14.98
C LEU A 5 -4.57 -26.68 -14.63
N LEU A 6 -3.28 -27.01 -14.64
CA LEU A 6 -2.21 -26.04 -14.41
C LEU A 6 -2.20 -24.94 -15.49
N LEU A 7 -2.31 -25.36 -16.77
CA LEU A 7 -2.36 -24.43 -17.90
C LEU A 7 -3.56 -23.48 -17.77
N ALA A 8 -4.74 -24.02 -17.47
CA ALA A 8 -5.94 -23.21 -17.23
C ALA A 8 -5.75 -22.21 -16.08
N LEU A 9 -5.13 -22.64 -14.97
CA LEU A 9 -4.85 -21.77 -13.84
C LEU A 9 -3.87 -20.65 -14.22
N VAL A 10 -2.82 -20.95 -14.98
CA VAL A 10 -1.87 -19.96 -15.50
C VAL A 10 -2.57 -18.95 -16.41
N VAL A 11 -3.37 -19.43 -17.36
CA VAL A 11 -4.14 -18.58 -18.27
C VAL A 11 -5.09 -17.65 -17.52
N VAL A 12 -5.85 -18.19 -16.55
CA VAL A 12 -6.74 -17.39 -15.70
C VAL A 12 -5.96 -16.36 -14.87
N SER A 13 -4.73 -16.70 -14.45
CA SER A 13 -3.87 -15.80 -13.68
C SER A 13 -3.30 -14.65 -14.52
N LEU A 14 -3.08 -14.88 -15.82
CA LEU A 14 -2.56 -13.89 -16.76
C LEU A 14 -3.68 -13.00 -17.34
N LEU A 15 -4.88 -13.54 -17.44
CA LEU A 15 -6.04 -12.80 -17.94
C LEU A 15 -6.61 -11.93 -16.83
N ALA A 16 -6.39 -10.61 -16.91
CA ALA A 16 -6.96 -9.62 -15.97
C ALA A 16 -8.52 -9.49 -16.05
N VAL A 17 -9.20 -10.45 -16.70
CA VAL A 17 -10.64 -10.46 -16.94
C VAL A 17 -11.43 -11.01 -15.75
N VAL A 18 -10.77 -11.82 -14.89
CA VAL A 18 -11.45 -12.43 -13.75
C VAL A 18 -11.41 -11.48 -12.55
N HIS A 19 -12.57 -11.19 -11.97
CA HIS A 19 -12.67 -10.43 -10.71
C HIS A 19 -11.76 -11.03 -9.64
N TYR A 20 -10.99 -10.18 -8.95
CA TYR A 20 -9.96 -10.58 -7.97
C TYR A 20 -10.47 -11.60 -6.93
N GLU A 21 -11.68 -11.44 -6.41
CA GLU A 21 -12.27 -12.34 -5.43
C GLU A 21 -12.45 -13.77 -5.97
N ARG A 22 -12.93 -13.92 -7.23
CA ARG A 22 -13.06 -15.22 -7.88
C ARG A 22 -11.70 -15.82 -8.22
N PHE A 23 -10.77 -14.98 -8.68
CA PHE A 23 -9.38 -15.38 -8.90
C PHE A 23 -8.75 -15.95 -7.63
N LYS A 24 -8.88 -15.26 -6.49
CA LYS A 24 -8.35 -15.67 -5.18
C LYS A 24 -8.85 -17.06 -4.77
N VAL A 25 -10.14 -17.35 -4.99
CA VAL A 25 -10.73 -18.67 -4.68
C VAL A 25 -10.11 -19.76 -5.57
N VAL A 26 -10.05 -19.53 -6.87
CA VAL A 26 -9.49 -20.49 -7.84
C VAL A 26 -7.99 -20.69 -7.60
N HIS A 27 -7.26 -19.62 -7.33
CA HIS A 27 -5.82 -19.68 -7.09
C HIS A 27 -5.45 -20.45 -5.80
N ARG A 28 -6.35 -20.54 -4.82
CA ARG A 28 -6.18 -21.42 -3.64
C ARG A 28 -6.06 -22.91 -3.98
N LEU A 29 -6.45 -23.32 -5.20
CA LEU A 29 -6.27 -24.70 -5.68
C LEU A 29 -4.85 -24.96 -6.20
N ALA A 30 -4.04 -23.93 -6.46
CA ALA A 30 -2.69 -24.07 -7.00
C ALA A 30 -1.80 -25.02 -6.19
N PRO A 31 -1.77 -24.97 -4.84
CA PRO A 31 -0.99 -25.91 -4.04
C PRO A 31 -1.42 -27.37 -4.23
N VAL A 32 -2.72 -27.64 -4.38
CA VAL A 32 -3.25 -28.99 -4.61
C VAL A 32 -2.78 -29.52 -5.97
N ILE A 33 -2.91 -28.70 -7.02
CA ILE A 33 -2.47 -29.04 -8.38
C ILE A 33 -0.97 -29.31 -8.39
N TYR A 34 -0.18 -28.47 -7.69
CA TYR A 34 1.25 -28.65 -7.54
C TYR A 34 1.60 -30.00 -6.88
N LEU A 35 0.97 -30.32 -5.75
CA LEU A 35 1.19 -31.58 -5.02
C LEU A 35 0.83 -32.80 -5.88
N MET A 36 -0.27 -32.74 -6.64
CA MET A 36 -0.63 -33.81 -7.58
C MET A 36 0.45 -34.00 -8.65
N GLY A 37 0.95 -32.92 -9.24
CA GLY A 37 2.03 -32.97 -10.23
C GLY A 37 3.33 -33.53 -9.65
N TRP A 38 3.71 -33.12 -8.44
CA TRP A 38 4.89 -33.60 -7.76
C TRP A 38 4.80 -35.08 -7.43
N VAL A 39 3.69 -35.56 -6.86
CA VAL A 39 3.43 -36.98 -6.60
C VAL A 39 3.51 -37.80 -7.91
N HIS A 40 2.89 -37.29 -8.99
CA HIS A 40 2.97 -37.94 -10.29
C HIS A 40 4.44 -38.07 -10.76
N GLY A 41 5.23 -36.99 -10.62
CA GLY A 41 6.68 -37.02 -10.93
C GLY A 41 7.45 -38.06 -10.11
N LEU A 42 7.15 -38.19 -8.81
CA LEU A 42 7.72 -39.19 -7.94
C LEU A 42 7.41 -40.64 -8.42
N CYS A 43 6.18 -40.87 -8.91
CA CYS A 43 5.82 -42.16 -9.51
C CYS A 43 6.63 -42.53 -10.76
N LEU A 44 7.14 -41.51 -11.48
CA LEU A 44 8.00 -41.70 -12.66
C LEU A 44 9.49 -41.80 -12.32
N LEU A 45 9.87 -41.47 -11.09
CA LEU A 45 11.27 -41.43 -10.63
C LEU A 45 12.05 -42.74 -10.85
N PRO A 46 11.47 -43.96 -10.67
CA PRO A 46 12.16 -45.22 -10.95
C PRO A 46 12.59 -45.38 -12.43
N ARG A 47 11.87 -44.73 -13.36
CA ARG A 47 12.19 -44.73 -14.79
C ARG A 47 13.23 -43.68 -15.17
N ILE A 48 13.28 -42.56 -14.43
CA ILE A 48 14.17 -41.43 -14.71
C ILE A 48 15.56 -41.67 -14.06
N GLY A 49 15.57 -42.32 -12.91
CA GLY A 49 16.76 -42.50 -12.07
C GLY A 49 16.93 -41.39 -11.04
N VAL A 50 17.10 -41.77 -9.78
CA VAL A 50 17.17 -40.85 -8.63
C VAL A 50 18.39 -39.93 -8.71
N LEU A 51 19.52 -40.43 -9.14
CA LEU A 51 20.80 -39.70 -9.19
C LEU A 51 20.98 -38.87 -10.47
N THR A 52 20.02 -38.88 -11.37
CA THR A 52 20.08 -38.00 -12.54
C THR A 52 19.78 -36.51 -12.12
N PRO A 53 20.27 -35.52 -12.89
CA PRO A 53 19.95 -34.12 -12.60
C PRO A 53 18.46 -33.89 -12.50
N VAL A 54 17.64 -34.53 -13.32
CA VAL A 54 16.18 -34.44 -13.30
C VAL A 54 15.61 -35.05 -12.03
N GLY A 55 16.09 -36.24 -11.62
CA GLY A 55 15.66 -36.91 -10.40
C GLY A 55 15.98 -36.10 -9.15
N LEU A 56 17.19 -35.55 -9.06
CA LEU A 56 17.60 -34.70 -7.94
C LEU A 56 16.77 -33.41 -7.89
N THR A 57 16.51 -32.75 -9.02
CA THR A 57 15.66 -31.55 -9.08
C THR A 57 14.23 -31.85 -8.62
N LEU A 58 13.68 -33.00 -9.04
CA LEU A 58 12.34 -33.42 -8.63
C LEU A 58 12.25 -33.70 -7.13
N LEU A 59 13.28 -34.35 -6.55
CA LEU A 59 13.29 -34.67 -5.13
C LEU A 59 13.53 -33.44 -4.27
N VAL A 60 14.58 -32.67 -4.52
CA VAL A 60 14.97 -31.53 -3.68
C VAL A 60 14.10 -30.33 -3.98
N GLY A 61 14.09 -29.87 -5.22
CA GLY A 61 13.31 -28.69 -5.63
C GLY A 61 11.82 -28.94 -5.51
N GLY A 62 11.34 -30.07 -5.98
CA GLY A 62 9.95 -30.48 -5.87
C GLY A 62 9.51 -30.65 -4.41
N GLY A 63 10.36 -31.24 -3.57
CA GLY A 63 10.10 -31.42 -2.14
C GLY A 63 9.99 -30.11 -1.37
N LEU A 64 10.90 -29.17 -1.64
CA LEU A 64 10.82 -27.80 -1.07
C LEU A 64 9.53 -27.08 -1.50
N GLY A 65 9.18 -27.23 -2.79
CA GLY A 65 7.91 -26.68 -3.29
C GLY A 65 6.69 -27.35 -2.64
N ALA A 66 6.73 -28.67 -2.40
CA ALA A 66 5.66 -29.39 -1.71
C ALA A 66 5.49 -28.94 -0.26
N MET A 67 6.58 -28.69 0.46
CA MET A 67 6.54 -28.09 1.79
C MET A 67 5.88 -26.70 1.75
N GLY A 68 6.24 -25.85 0.79
CA GLY A 68 5.60 -24.53 0.59
C GLY A 68 4.12 -24.64 0.25
N ALA A 69 3.73 -25.59 -0.60
CA ALA A 69 2.36 -25.87 -0.96
C ALA A 69 1.52 -26.31 0.25
N ILE A 70 2.03 -27.24 1.05
CA ILE A 70 1.39 -27.71 2.29
C ILE A 70 1.26 -26.54 3.28
N TYR A 71 2.33 -25.77 3.50
CA TYR A 71 2.30 -24.59 4.38
C TYR A 71 1.22 -23.57 3.95
N SER A 72 1.07 -23.37 2.62
CA SER A 72 0.05 -22.52 2.05
C SER A 72 -1.38 -23.06 2.26
N LEU A 73 -1.60 -24.37 2.11
CA LEU A 73 -2.91 -25.01 2.34
C LEU A 73 -3.40 -24.85 3.77
N PHE A 74 -2.50 -24.88 4.74
CA PHE A 74 -2.84 -24.63 6.14
C PHE A 74 -3.06 -23.15 6.46
N GLY A 75 -3.06 -22.27 5.46
CA GLY A 75 -3.31 -20.83 5.63
C GLY A 75 -2.26 -20.10 6.46
N ARG A 76 -1.08 -20.68 6.64
CA ARG A 76 -0.02 -20.12 7.50
C ARG A 76 0.78 -18.98 6.83
N VAL A 77 0.60 -18.81 5.51
CA VAL A 77 1.27 -17.74 4.77
C VAL A 77 0.81 -16.39 5.30
N GLY A 78 1.77 -15.56 5.73
CA GLY A 78 1.52 -14.21 6.23
C GLY A 78 0.96 -14.13 7.67
N GLN A 79 0.69 -15.23 8.37
CA GLN A 79 0.18 -15.17 9.76
C GLN A 79 1.14 -14.46 10.71
N ASN A 80 2.45 -14.65 10.55
CA ASN A 80 3.47 -14.00 11.39
C ASN A 80 3.54 -12.48 11.19
N ALA A 81 2.99 -11.97 10.08
CA ALA A 81 2.91 -10.53 9.80
C ALA A 81 1.61 -9.90 10.34
N ARG A 82 0.65 -10.68 10.80
CA ARG A 82 -0.62 -10.20 11.34
C ARG A 82 -0.45 -9.71 12.77
N ARG A 83 -0.97 -8.52 13.04
CA ARG A 83 -1.03 -7.90 14.37
C ARG A 83 -2.48 -7.64 14.71
N GLN A 84 -2.88 -8.02 15.91
CA GLN A 84 -4.20 -7.68 16.43
C GLN A 84 -4.15 -6.32 17.10
N GLY A 85 -5.24 -5.58 17.00
CA GLY A 85 -5.40 -4.28 17.63
C GLY A 85 -6.87 -3.91 17.77
N THR A 86 -7.08 -2.71 18.28
CA THR A 86 -8.39 -2.11 18.44
C THR A 86 -8.39 -0.67 17.95
N VAL A 87 -9.50 -0.20 17.45
CA VAL A 87 -9.74 1.21 17.13
C VAL A 87 -9.74 2.01 18.42
N SER A 88 -8.80 2.92 18.57
CA SER A 88 -8.68 3.74 19.81
C SER A 88 -9.30 5.13 19.68
N THR A 89 -9.31 5.70 18.46
CA THR A 89 -9.89 7.04 18.23
C THR A 89 -10.40 7.14 16.80
N LEU A 90 -11.49 7.86 16.62
CA LEU A 90 -12.07 8.25 15.34
C LEU A 90 -12.21 9.77 15.33
N THR A 91 -11.57 10.46 14.38
CA THR A 91 -11.59 11.92 14.28
C THR A 91 -11.97 12.33 12.85
N PRO A 92 -13.12 12.95 12.61
CA PRO A 92 -13.43 13.53 11.31
C PRO A 92 -12.43 14.64 10.98
N LEU A 93 -11.82 14.58 9.78
CA LEU A 93 -10.95 15.65 9.26
C LEU A 93 -11.73 16.60 8.35
N ASP A 94 -12.67 16.06 7.60
CA ASP A 94 -13.64 16.76 6.77
C ASP A 94 -14.90 15.88 6.63
N GLU A 95 -15.90 16.32 5.85
CA GLU A 95 -17.16 15.58 5.66
C GLU A 95 -16.98 14.15 5.09
N ARG A 96 -15.87 13.90 4.39
CA ARG A 96 -15.60 12.66 3.68
C ARG A 96 -14.34 11.95 4.14
N THR A 97 -13.57 12.53 5.06
CA THR A 97 -12.28 11.97 5.50
C THR A 97 -12.28 11.74 7.01
N LEU A 98 -12.03 10.51 7.40
CA LEU A 98 -11.95 10.06 8.79
C LEU A 98 -10.51 9.67 9.12
N GLU A 99 -9.93 10.28 10.14
CA GLU A 99 -8.69 9.81 10.75
C GLU A 99 -9.03 8.70 11.76
N ILE A 100 -8.38 7.56 11.61
CA ILE A 100 -8.57 6.39 12.46
C ILE A 100 -7.25 6.14 13.19
N ARG A 101 -7.31 6.01 14.50
CA ARG A 101 -6.18 5.58 15.30
C ARG A 101 -6.41 4.18 15.82
N VAL A 102 -5.41 3.33 15.68
CA VAL A 102 -5.44 1.91 16.06
C VAL A 102 -4.34 1.64 17.06
N THR A 103 -4.64 0.93 18.14
CA THR A 103 -3.66 0.46 19.11
C THR A 103 -3.46 -1.05 18.95
N LEU A 104 -2.22 -1.48 18.71
CA LEU A 104 -1.84 -2.87 18.49
C LEU A 104 -1.44 -3.55 19.79
N THR A 105 -1.72 -4.86 19.88
CA THR A 105 -1.25 -5.71 20.98
C THR A 105 0.26 -5.99 20.95
N SER A 106 0.84 -5.95 19.73
CA SER A 106 2.28 -6.13 19.50
C SER A 106 2.79 -5.11 18.46
N PRO A 107 4.07 -4.66 18.54
CA PRO A 107 4.58 -3.59 17.70
C PRO A 107 4.62 -3.96 16.22
N LEU A 108 4.38 -2.98 15.34
CA LEU A 108 4.58 -3.07 13.90
C LEU A 108 6.04 -2.74 13.57
N SER A 109 6.91 -3.75 13.64
CA SER A 109 8.35 -3.57 13.43
C SER A 109 8.71 -3.27 11.97
N GLY A 110 9.79 -2.52 11.76
CA GLY A 110 10.35 -2.26 10.42
C GLY A 110 9.62 -1.18 9.61
N TYR A 111 8.72 -0.41 10.24
CA TYR A 111 8.05 0.71 9.58
C TYR A 111 9.02 1.81 9.15
N ARG A 112 8.83 2.30 7.95
CA ARG A 112 9.44 3.52 7.43
C ARG A 112 8.36 4.52 6.99
N PRO A 113 8.51 5.82 7.28
CA PRO A 113 7.53 6.84 6.90
C PRO A 113 7.20 6.80 5.40
N GLY A 114 5.91 6.85 5.08
CA GLY A 114 5.37 6.72 3.71
C GLY A 114 4.88 5.33 3.35
N GLN A 115 5.19 4.30 4.14
CA GLN A 115 4.67 2.95 3.93
C GLN A 115 3.18 2.82 4.30
N PHE A 116 2.55 1.78 3.78
CA PHE A 116 1.16 1.41 4.08
C PHE A 116 1.09 0.05 4.81
N ALA A 117 -0.07 -0.24 5.35
CA ALA A 117 -0.41 -1.56 5.87
C ALA A 117 -1.81 -1.96 5.42
N PHE A 118 -2.10 -3.26 5.43
CA PHE A 118 -3.46 -3.76 5.22
C PHE A 118 -4.19 -3.83 6.54
N PHE A 119 -5.41 -3.32 6.56
CA PHE A 119 -6.30 -3.30 7.71
C PHE A 119 -7.57 -4.08 7.39
N ASP A 120 -7.90 -5.05 8.24
CA ASP A 120 -9.18 -5.75 8.25
C ASP A 120 -9.94 -5.31 9.50
N PHE A 121 -10.92 -4.44 9.32
CA PHE A 121 -11.72 -3.89 10.40
C PHE A 121 -12.93 -4.77 10.70
N ALA A 122 -13.23 -4.95 11.99
CA ALA A 122 -14.37 -5.67 12.49
C ALA A 122 -14.48 -7.13 12.00
N GLY A 123 -13.35 -7.74 11.61
CA GLY A 123 -13.30 -9.14 11.19
C GLY A 123 -14.06 -9.45 9.91
N ARG A 124 -14.23 -8.47 9.01
CA ARG A 124 -14.94 -8.67 7.72
C ARG A 124 -14.22 -9.60 6.76
N GLY A 125 -12.92 -9.90 7.01
CA GLY A 125 -12.11 -10.75 6.16
C GLY A 125 -11.66 -10.09 4.85
N GLU A 126 -11.82 -8.79 4.73
CA GLU A 126 -11.47 -7.97 3.55
C GLU A 126 -10.40 -6.94 3.93
N PRO A 127 -9.11 -7.30 3.92
CA PRO A 127 -8.05 -6.36 4.25
C PRO A 127 -7.87 -5.33 3.12
N HIS A 128 -7.91 -4.04 3.48
CA HIS A 128 -7.67 -2.92 2.57
C HIS A 128 -6.39 -2.18 2.93
N PRO A 129 -5.62 -1.70 1.92
CA PRO A 129 -4.39 -0.97 2.14
C PRO A 129 -4.67 0.49 2.52
N TYR A 130 -4.01 0.96 3.57
CA TYR A 130 -4.03 2.37 3.97
C TYR A 130 -2.64 2.85 4.33
N THR A 131 -2.28 4.04 3.86
CA THR A 131 -1.02 4.69 4.23
C THR A 131 -1.00 4.99 5.72
N LEU A 132 0.12 4.69 6.37
CA LEU A 132 0.36 5.03 7.76
C LEU A 132 0.79 6.49 7.87
N VAL A 133 -0.12 7.34 8.32
CA VAL A 133 0.10 8.79 8.48
C VAL A 133 1.08 9.05 9.62
N ASN A 134 0.95 8.28 10.72
CA ASN A 134 1.86 8.34 11.84
C ASN A 134 1.93 6.97 12.53
N VAL A 135 3.10 6.69 13.10
CA VAL A 135 3.34 5.50 13.94
C VAL A 135 4.07 5.98 15.19
N SER A 136 3.57 5.59 16.35
CA SER A 136 4.19 5.93 17.65
C SER A 136 5.60 5.35 17.78
N ALA A 137 6.40 5.90 18.68
CA ALA A 137 7.79 5.48 18.89
C ALA A 137 7.91 4.00 19.30
N ASP A 138 6.92 3.47 20.03
CA ASP A 138 6.82 2.06 20.41
C ASP A 138 6.24 1.16 19.31
N CYS A 139 5.91 1.72 18.14
CA CYS A 139 5.29 1.05 17.00
C CYS A 139 3.97 0.32 17.32
N ARG A 140 3.25 0.74 18.36
CA ARG A 140 1.97 0.15 18.76
C ARG A 140 0.77 0.98 18.36
N THR A 141 0.91 2.29 18.25
CA THR A 141 -0.20 3.16 17.82
C THR A 141 0.02 3.59 16.39
N LEU A 142 -0.94 3.25 15.52
CA LEU A 142 -0.95 3.58 14.10
C LEU A 142 -2.05 4.60 13.84
N THR A 143 -1.75 5.59 13.02
CA THR A 143 -2.73 6.55 12.51
C THR A 143 -2.85 6.43 11.00
N LEU A 144 -4.06 6.35 10.50
CA LEU A 144 -4.38 6.32 9.07
C LEU A 144 -5.55 7.26 8.78
N ALA A 145 -5.70 7.66 7.53
CA ALA A 145 -6.84 8.46 7.09
C ALA A 145 -7.58 7.75 5.97
N VAL A 146 -8.91 7.70 6.07
CA VAL A 146 -9.79 7.01 5.14
C VAL A 146 -10.77 8.03 4.55
N ARG A 147 -10.75 8.18 3.22
CA ARG A 147 -11.73 8.98 2.49
C ARG A 147 -12.85 8.09 1.98
N ALA A 148 -14.09 8.51 2.15
CA ALA A 148 -15.28 7.84 1.64
C ALA A 148 -15.32 7.93 0.10
N LEU A 149 -14.87 6.86 -0.60
CA LEU A 149 -14.78 6.78 -2.06
C LEU A 149 -15.53 5.59 -2.65
N GLY A 150 -15.66 4.49 -1.91
CA GLY A 150 -16.33 3.26 -2.34
C GLY A 150 -17.06 2.60 -1.18
N ASP A 151 -17.76 1.50 -1.44
CA ASP A 151 -18.66 0.84 -0.49
C ASP A 151 -18.00 0.53 0.86
N HIS A 152 -16.79 -0.04 0.84
CA HIS A 152 -16.04 -0.35 2.06
C HIS A 152 -15.72 0.90 2.88
N THR A 153 -15.23 1.96 2.23
CA THR A 153 -14.87 3.19 2.93
C THR A 153 -16.07 3.97 3.44
N HIS A 154 -17.21 3.94 2.72
CA HIS A 154 -18.48 4.47 3.23
C HIS A 154 -18.97 3.68 4.44
N TRP A 155 -18.85 2.34 4.39
CA TRP A 155 -19.20 1.51 5.53
C TRP A 155 -18.36 1.85 6.77
N LEU A 156 -17.04 2.06 6.63
CA LEU A 156 -16.17 2.47 7.74
C LEU A 156 -16.66 3.77 8.37
N HIS A 157 -17.00 4.77 7.56
CA HIS A 157 -17.50 6.07 8.07
C HIS A 157 -18.80 5.93 8.87
N GLN A 158 -19.69 5.00 8.51
CA GLN A 158 -21.00 4.83 9.13
C GLN A 158 -20.98 3.90 10.33
N HIS A 159 -20.17 2.85 10.31
CA HIS A 159 -20.31 1.72 11.23
C HIS A 159 -19.12 1.52 12.16
N LEU A 160 -17.91 1.98 11.78
CA LEU A 160 -16.74 1.78 12.61
C LEU A 160 -16.88 2.50 13.96
N ARG A 161 -16.53 1.82 15.05
CA ARG A 161 -16.63 2.34 16.41
C ARG A 161 -15.29 2.20 17.14
N VAL A 162 -15.07 3.08 18.10
CA VAL A 162 -13.98 2.91 19.07
C VAL A 162 -14.19 1.62 19.83
N GLY A 163 -13.14 0.81 19.95
CA GLY A 163 -13.16 -0.53 20.53
C GLY A 163 -13.28 -1.67 19.50
N ASP A 164 -13.64 -1.38 18.24
CA ASP A 164 -13.73 -2.41 17.22
C ASP A 164 -12.38 -3.09 17.00
N ALA A 165 -12.41 -4.42 16.83
CA ALA A 165 -11.22 -5.21 16.55
C ALA A 165 -10.69 -4.91 15.15
N VAL A 166 -9.37 -4.91 15.01
CA VAL A 166 -8.69 -4.76 13.74
C VAL A 166 -7.52 -5.73 13.63
N ILE A 167 -7.33 -6.29 12.44
CA ILE A 167 -6.14 -7.06 12.09
C ILE A 167 -5.31 -6.23 11.13
N VAL A 168 -4.05 -6.00 11.48
CA VAL A 168 -3.11 -5.23 10.67
C VAL A 168 -2.02 -6.15 10.13
N THR A 169 -1.71 -6.02 8.85
CA THR A 169 -0.65 -6.78 8.21
C THR A 169 0.27 -5.83 7.44
N GLY A 170 1.56 -5.87 7.73
CA GLY A 170 2.54 -4.97 7.12
C GLY A 170 3.74 -4.74 8.03
N PRO A 171 4.53 -3.66 7.80
CA PRO A 171 4.34 -2.61 6.79
C PRO A 171 4.77 -3.04 5.38
N TYR A 172 4.26 -2.36 4.36
CA TYR A 172 4.57 -2.58 2.94
C TYR A 172 4.81 -1.26 2.21
N GLY A 173 5.35 -1.36 0.97
CA GLY A 173 5.57 -0.22 0.10
C GLY A 173 7.02 0.28 0.09
N ALA A 174 7.41 0.84 -1.07
CA ALA A 174 8.73 1.41 -1.31
C ALA A 174 8.72 2.94 -1.33
N PHE A 175 7.54 3.57 -1.17
CA PHE A 175 7.39 5.02 -1.17
C PHE A 175 7.83 5.61 0.18
N ALA A 176 9.12 5.47 0.47
CA ALA A 176 9.72 5.96 1.71
C ALA A 176 10.31 7.36 1.51
N LEU A 177 10.50 8.08 2.63
CA LEU A 177 11.14 9.40 2.63
C LEU A 177 12.49 9.32 1.90
N PRO A 178 12.70 10.11 0.82
CA PRO A 178 13.94 10.10 0.06
C PRO A 178 15.10 10.75 0.84
N ASP A 179 16.31 10.52 0.33
CA ASP A 179 17.51 11.22 0.80
C ASP A 179 17.38 12.74 0.59
N PRO A 180 18.12 13.56 1.38
CA PRO A 180 18.06 15.01 1.30
C PRO A 180 18.51 15.51 -0.08
N ALA A 181 17.57 16.00 -0.86
CA ALA A 181 17.80 16.68 -2.15
C ALA A 181 16.62 17.61 -2.45
N PRO A 182 16.79 18.66 -3.25
CA PRO A 182 15.67 19.45 -3.75
C PRO A 182 14.68 18.54 -4.48
N ALA A 183 13.41 18.64 -4.11
CA ALA A 183 12.35 17.78 -4.66
C ALA A 183 11.01 18.51 -4.72
N LEU A 184 10.14 18.07 -5.63
CA LEU A 184 8.75 18.45 -5.66
C LEU A 184 7.90 17.28 -5.15
N TRP A 185 7.21 17.49 -4.05
CA TRP A 185 6.25 16.54 -3.49
C TRP A 185 4.84 16.98 -3.87
N VAL A 186 4.07 16.11 -4.50
CA VAL A 186 2.71 16.41 -4.98
C VAL A 186 1.74 15.41 -4.40
N GLY A 187 0.85 15.89 -3.53
CA GLY A 187 -0.21 15.09 -2.92
C GLY A 187 -1.59 15.55 -3.39
N ALA A 188 -2.39 14.65 -3.98
CA ALA A 188 -3.73 14.99 -4.42
C ALA A 188 -4.81 14.26 -3.61
N GLY A 189 -5.73 15.03 -3.01
CA GLY A 189 -6.76 14.53 -2.13
C GLY A 189 -6.18 13.74 -0.96
N ILE A 190 -6.63 12.49 -0.75
CA ILE A 190 -6.12 11.62 0.32
C ILE A 190 -4.67 11.17 0.08
N GLY A 191 -4.14 11.28 -1.14
CA GLY A 191 -2.74 11.03 -1.47
C GLY A 191 -1.74 11.97 -0.79
N ILE A 192 -2.21 12.90 0.02
CA ILE A 192 -1.36 13.74 0.89
C ILE A 192 -0.76 12.96 2.07
N THR A 193 -1.34 11.81 2.43
CA THR A 193 -1.01 11.05 3.65
C THR A 193 0.45 10.60 3.77
N PRO A 194 1.16 10.11 2.74
CA PRO A 194 2.57 9.74 2.88
C PRO A 194 3.46 10.96 3.16
N PHE A 195 3.11 12.14 2.63
CA PHE A 195 3.86 13.38 2.88
C PHE A 195 3.67 13.88 4.31
N VAL A 196 2.48 13.70 4.89
CA VAL A 196 2.27 13.94 6.33
C VAL A 196 3.20 13.04 7.15
N ALA A 197 3.28 11.76 6.81
CA ALA A 197 4.17 10.81 7.51
C ALA A 197 5.66 11.21 7.40
N TRP A 198 6.09 11.68 6.23
CA TRP A 198 7.45 12.16 6.02
C TRP A 198 7.76 13.40 6.85
N LEU A 199 6.88 14.39 6.83
CA LEU A 199 7.04 15.63 7.59
C LEU A 199 7.04 15.38 9.10
N GLU A 200 6.15 14.52 9.60
CA GLU A 200 6.13 14.09 11.00
C GLU A 200 7.47 13.45 11.41
N ALA A 201 8.03 12.62 10.54
CA ALA A 201 9.32 11.98 10.80
C ALA A 201 10.47 12.98 10.79
N LEU A 202 10.51 13.92 9.82
CA LEU A 202 11.51 14.98 9.75
C LEU A 202 11.49 15.85 11.00
N VAL A 203 10.30 16.34 11.37
CA VAL A 203 10.13 17.17 12.55
C VAL A 203 10.55 16.44 13.85
N ARG A 204 10.21 15.16 13.97
CA ARG A 204 10.59 14.34 15.12
C ARG A 204 12.10 14.13 15.23
N ARG A 205 12.80 14.07 14.09
CA ARG A 205 14.25 13.91 14.02
C ARG A 205 15.01 15.24 14.06
N GLY A 206 14.31 16.39 14.01
CA GLY A 206 14.93 17.70 13.89
C GLY A 206 15.60 17.92 12.52
N GLU A 207 15.18 17.16 11.49
CA GLU A 207 15.73 17.26 10.14
C GLU A 207 14.96 18.30 9.31
N THR A 208 15.64 18.97 8.39
CA THR A 208 15.06 19.93 7.47
C THR A 208 15.30 19.54 6.01
N ARG A 209 14.45 20.06 5.10
CA ARG A 209 14.50 19.80 3.65
C ARG A 209 14.43 21.13 2.86
N PRO A 210 15.45 21.98 2.94
CA PRO A 210 15.50 23.21 2.15
C PRO A 210 15.50 22.88 0.65
N GLY A 211 14.82 23.71 -0.15
CA GLY A 211 14.68 23.49 -1.59
C GLY A 211 13.59 22.50 -1.98
N THR A 212 12.95 21.81 -1.02
CA THR A 212 11.79 20.97 -1.26
C THR A 212 10.51 21.78 -1.22
N THR A 213 9.60 21.52 -2.16
CA THR A 213 8.25 22.09 -2.17
C THR A 213 7.23 20.96 -2.01
N LEU A 214 6.26 21.13 -1.12
CA LEU A 214 5.06 20.29 -1.05
C LEU A 214 3.88 21.02 -1.68
N LEU A 215 3.34 20.47 -2.75
CA LEU A 215 2.12 20.92 -3.40
C LEU A 215 0.96 20.00 -3.01
N GLN A 216 0.01 20.52 -2.25
CA GLN A 216 -1.24 19.83 -1.96
C GLN A 216 -2.30 20.27 -2.96
N CYS A 217 -2.91 19.34 -3.69
CA CYS A 217 -4.01 19.58 -4.61
C CYS A 217 -5.32 19.11 -3.99
N ALA A 218 -6.32 19.96 -3.94
CA ALA A 218 -7.65 19.66 -3.42
C ALA A 218 -8.73 20.40 -4.22
N PRO A 219 -9.97 19.85 -4.29
CA PRO A 219 -11.08 20.54 -4.95
C PRO A 219 -11.41 21.89 -4.30
N THR A 220 -11.50 21.92 -2.97
CA THR A 220 -11.78 23.11 -2.15
C THR A 220 -10.93 23.10 -0.89
N ALA A 221 -10.89 24.19 -0.15
CA ALA A 221 -10.16 24.30 1.12
C ALA A 221 -10.67 23.31 2.18
N GLU A 222 -11.99 23.14 2.26
CA GLU A 222 -12.64 22.21 3.19
C GLU A 222 -12.33 20.74 2.87
N ALA A 223 -12.07 20.43 1.59
CA ALA A 223 -11.70 19.10 1.12
C ALA A 223 -10.17 18.86 1.11
N ALA A 224 -9.38 19.75 1.73
CA ALA A 224 -7.94 19.64 1.87
C ALA A 224 -7.56 19.04 3.24
N PRO A 225 -7.48 17.69 3.38
CA PRO A 225 -7.19 17.08 4.67
C PRO A 225 -5.81 17.50 5.17
N TYR A 226 -5.69 17.69 6.48
CA TYR A 226 -4.45 18.08 7.15
C TYR A 226 -3.88 19.46 6.77
N HIS A 227 -4.58 20.33 6.05
CA HIS A 227 -4.05 21.60 5.56
C HIS A 227 -3.29 22.39 6.63
N SER A 228 -3.96 22.72 7.76
CA SER A 228 -3.35 23.50 8.84
C SER A 228 -2.14 22.77 9.48
N ARG A 229 -2.24 21.44 9.65
CA ARG A 229 -1.15 20.61 10.19
C ARG A 229 0.05 20.60 9.24
N LEU A 230 -0.20 20.50 7.93
CA LEU A 230 0.85 20.51 6.90
C LEU A 230 1.59 21.85 6.86
N ALA A 231 0.88 22.97 6.93
CA ALA A 231 1.50 24.30 6.96
C ALA A 231 2.50 24.41 8.14
N GLU A 232 2.11 23.95 9.33
CA GLU A 232 3.00 23.96 10.49
C GLU A 232 4.16 22.97 10.37
N LEU A 233 3.92 21.74 9.93
CA LEU A 233 4.97 20.72 9.73
C LEU A 233 5.99 21.16 8.69
N CYS A 234 5.53 21.70 7.55
CA CYS A 234 6.39 22.22 6.50
C CYS A 234 7.27 23.37 6.99
N ARG A 235 6.69 24.32 7.73
CA ARG A 235 7.44 25.43 8.34
C ARG A 235 8.58 24.90 9.25
N ARG A 236 8.31 23.88 10.07
CA ARG A 236 9.30 23.27 10.97
C ARG A 236 10.34 22.45 10.22
N ALA A 237 9.95 21.80 9.12
CA ALA A 237 10.84 20.98 8.30
C ALA A 237 11.58 21.80 7.21
N GLY A 238 11.36 23.11 7.10
CA GLY A 238 11.98 23.96 6.06
C GLY A 238 11.51 23.61 4.65
N VAL A 239 10.27 23.12 4.49
CA VAL A 239 9.63 22.77 3.21
C VAL A 239 8.72 23.90 2.78
N ASP A 240 8.78 24.31 1.51
CA ASP A 240 7.86 25.30 0.92
C ASP A 240 6.49 24.64 0.70
N TYR A 241 5.46 25.06 1.43
CA TYR A 241 4.11 24.50 1.33
C TYR A 241 3.22 25.33 0.44
N ARG A 242 2.56 24.68 -0.53
CA ARG A 242 1.62 25.31 -1.45
C ARG A 242 0.32 24.51 -1.52
N LEU A 243 -0.80 25.22 -1.38
CA LEU A 243 -2.13 24.66 -1.59
C LEU A 243 -2.65 25.10 -2.95
N HIS A 244 -3.01 24.14 -3.79
CA HIS A 244 -3.68 24.36 -5.07
C HIS A 244 -5.15 23.93 -4.94
N LEU A 245 -6.06 24.89 -5.09
CA LEU A 245 -7.50 24.67 -5.05
C LEU A 245 -8.08 24.70 -6.46
N GLU A 246 -8.68 23.58 -6.87
CA GLU A 246 -9.29 23.46 -8.21
C GLU A 246 -10.48 24.41 -8.40
N SER A 247 -11.21 24.73 -7.33
CA SER A 247 -12.31 25.69 -7.33
C SER A 247 -11.88 27.13 -7.68
N GLU A 248 -10.63 27.47 -7.40
CA GLU A 248 -10.11 28.84 -7.64
C GLU A 248 -9.27 28.94 -8.91
N ARG A 249 -8.49 27.89 -9.20
CA ARG A 249 -7.44 27.92 -10.24
C ARG A 249 -7.65 26.89 -11.36
N GLY A 250 -8.75 26.12 -11.30
CA GLY A 250 -8.97 24.99 -12.18
C GLY A 250 -8.01 23.83 -11.87
N ARG A 251 -7.97 22.83 -12.75
CA ARG A 251 -7.04 21.71 -12.62
C ARG A 251 -5.60 22.20 -12.66
N LEU A 252 -4.72 21.47 -11.96
CA LEU A 252 -3.31 21.82 -11.92
C LEU A 252 -2.74 21.88 -13.36
N ASP A 253 -2.30 23.07 -13.75
CA ASP A 253 -1.53 23.26 -14.98
C ASP A 253 -0.05 22.95 -14.70
N LEU A 254 0.44 21.90 -15.32
CA LEU A 254 1.82 21.45 -15.16
C LEU A 254 2.83 22.38 -15.85
N ALA A 255 2.39 23.18 -16.86
CA ALA A 255 3.20 24.24 -17.43
C ALA A 255 3.55 25.31 -16.37
N ALA A 256 2.67 25.50 -15.36
CA ALA A 256 2.93 26.38 -14.24
C ALA A 256 4.04 25.89 -13.27
N LEU A 257 4.49 24.64 -13.40
CA LEU A 257 5.64 24.14 -12.62
C LEU A 257 6.97 24.78 -13.07
N GLY A 258 7.04 25.33 -14.30
CA GLY A 258 8.19 26.06 -14.81
C GLY A 258 9.49 25.24 -14.73
N GLU A 259 10.57 25.84 -14.21
CA GLU A 259 11.88 25.17 -14.05
C GLU A 259 11.85 23.91 -13.16
N ARG A 260 10.79 23.69 -12.38
CA ARG A 260 10.64 22.53 -11.50
C ARG A 260 10.37 21.23 -12.24
N GLN A 261 10.05 21.28 -13.54
CA GLN A 261 9.94 20.10 -14.39
C GLN A 261 11.25 19.26 -14.44
N HIS A 262 12.38 19.85 -14.09
CA HIS A 262 13.68 19.19 -14.01
C HIS A 262 14.02 18.69 -12.60
N THR A 263 13.16 18.92 -11.62
CA THR A 263 13.35 18.48 -10.24
C THR A 263 12.66 17.13 -10.02
N PRO A 264 13.29 16.16 -9.33
CA PRO A 264 12.63 14.89 -9.01
C PRO A 264 11.28 15.08 -8.35
N VAL A 265 10.26 14.41 -8.87
CA VAL A 265 8.87 14.54 -8.40
C VAL A 265 8.45 13.29 -7.66
N TRP A 266 7.87 13.48 -6.48
CA TRP A 266 7.25 12.44 -5.67
C TRP A 266 5.76 12.68 -5.66
N PHE A 267 5.01 11.76 -6.23
CA PHE A 267 3.57 11.91 -6.43
C PHE A 267 2.77 10.81 -5.72
N CYS A 268 1.73 11.23 -5.01
CA CYS A 268 0.70 10.32 -4.53
C CYS A 268 -0.68 10.94 -4.77
N GLY A 269 -1.52 10.22 -5.53
CA GLY A 269 -2.84 10.71 -5.92
C GLY A 269 -3.49 9.87 -7.00
N PRO A 270 -4.52 10.41 -7.69
CA PRO A 270 -5.27 9.71 -8.74
C PRO A 270 -4.41 9.36 -9.96
N GLU A 271 -4.63 8.16 -10.51
CA GLU A 271 -3.88 7.64 -11.68
C GLU A 271 -3.92 8.57 -12.91
N PRO A 272 -5.04 9.22 -13.29
CA PRO A 272 -5.05 10.18 -14.40
C PRO A 272 -4.08 11.34 -14.22
N MET A 273 -3.94 11.85 -12.99
CA MET A 273 -2.99 12.92 -12.69
C MET A 273 -1.54 12.44 -12.79
N ALA A 274 -1.26 11.19 -12.39
CA ALA A 274 0.06 10.59 -12.55
C ALA A 274 0.47 10.51 -14.03
N HIS A 275 -0.43 10.10 -14.93
CA HIS A 275 -0.18 10.06 -16.37
C HIS A 275 0.10 11.45 -16.96
N THR A 276 -0.65 12.45 -16.51
CA THR A 276 -0.42 13.83 -16.96
C THR A 276 0.94 14.33 -16.49
N LEU A 277 1.34 14.05 -15.24
CA LEU A 277 2.67 14.39 -14.72
C LEU A 277 3.77 13.70 -15.53
N ASP A 278 3.64 12.40 -15.76
CA ASP A 278 4.65 11.58 -16.49
C ASP A 278 4.89 12.09 -17.92
N ALA A 279 3.84 12.57 -18.58
CA ALA A 279 3.93 13.12 -19.95
C ALA A 279 4.63 14.48 -20.04
N HIS A 280 4.70 15.26 -18.96
CA HIS A 280 5.22 16.63 -18.96
C HIS A 280 6.53 16.81 -18.19
N LEU A 281 6.90 15.83 -17.35
CA LEU A 281 8.13 15.90 -16.57
C LEU A 281 9.29 15.33 -17.35
N THR A 282 10.44 15.99 -17.25
CA THR A 282 11.73 15.49 -17.76
C THR A 282 12.55 14.82 -16.65
N ALA A 283 12.22 15.11 -15.39
CA ALA A 283 12.83 14.49 -14.22
C ALA A 283 12.12 13.17 -13.83
N PRO A 284 12.77 12.30 -13.04
CA PRO A 284 12.16 11.07 -12.56
C PRO A 284 10.89 11.33 -11.76
N LEU A 285 9.82 10.60 -12.10
CA LEU A 285 8.58 10.55 -11.33
C LEU A 285 8.54 9.31 -10.44
N HIS A 286 8.64 9.54 -9.14
CA HIS A 286 8.42 8.52 -8.11
C HIS A 286 6.96 8.55 -7.68
N ARG A 287 6.23 7.44 -7.82
CA ARG A 287 4.79 7.42 -7.56
C ARG A 287 4.36 6.26 -6.68
N GLU A 288 3.40 6.53 -5.79
CA GLU A 288 2.57 5.54 -5.12
C GLU A 288 1.17 5.64 -5.72
N LEU A 289 0.68 4.55 -6.29
CA LEU A 289 -0.64 4.50 -6.90
C LEU A 289 -1.51 3.55 -6.10
N PHE A 290 -2.59 4.08 -5.53
CA PHE A 290 -3.66 3.27 -4.99
C PHE A 290 -4.67 2.98 -6.10
N ARG A 291 -4.69 1.73 -6.58
CA ARG A 291 -5.74 1.26 -7.47
C ARG A 291 -6.91 0.84 -6.61
N PHE A 292 -7.90 1.70 -6.52
CA PHE A 292 -9.21 1.33 -5.97
C PHE A 292 -9.91 0.47 -7.02
N ARG A 293 -10.05 -0.83 -6.75
CA ARG A 293 -10.86 -1.76 -7.53
C ARG A 293 -12.13 -2.10 -6.79
#